data_f9d66a1d2b95252bb76a789a5ca3024c
#
_entry.id   f9d66a1d2b95252bb76a789a5ca3024c
#
_cell.length_a   1.000
_cell.length_b   1.000
_cell.length_c   1.000
_cell.angle_alpha   90.00
_cell.angle_beta   90.00
_cell.angle_gamma   90.00
#
_symmetry.space_group_name_H-M   'P 1'
#
loop_
_entity.id
_entity.type
_entity.pdbx_description
1 polymer ?
#
loop_
_entity_poly.entity_id
_entity_poly.type
_entity_poly.pdbx_seq_one_letter_code
_entity_poly.pdbx_strand_id
1 'polypeptide(L)'
;MARVLAFLMIFPTLGVAKPAGEAAPEGDVPRFSILAEGLYRGGQPTAAGFQFLKEKGVKTIINLRAEDNTESKIVQALGMNYVQIPLDEVRPWTRLSPASIAKYFELVNNPANYPIFFHCWRGADRTGAFAALYRIAVQGWDAGKAYDEARHIGMRWYFAGLRSQIYEFHPPNNMAELQPAMKGLNPEEAQPK
;
A
#
# COMPACT_ATOMS: atom_id res chain seq x y z
N MET A 1 -66.50 16.80 14.97
CA MET A 1 -65.12 16.80 15.56
C MET A 1 -64.30 15.75 14.82
N ALA A 2 -63.52 16.14 13.81
CA ALA A 2 -62.69 15.22 13.03
C ALA A 2 -61.29 15.19 13.63
N ARG A 3 -60.82 14.01 14.05
CA ARG A 3 -59.43 13.78 14.52
C ARG A 3 -58.53 13.54 13.33
N VAL A 4 -57.61 14.45 13.05
CA VAL A 4 -56.53 14.26 12.07
C VAL A 4 -55.41 13.45 12.75
N LEU A 5 -55.20 12.21 12.28
CA LEU A 5 -53.99 11.43 12.66
C LEU A 5 -52.81 11.92 11.79
N ALA A 6 -51.85 12.53 12.40
CA ALA A 6 -50.57 12.82 11.77
C ALA A 6 -49.70 11.55 11.71
N PHE A 7 -49.45 11.06 10.50
CA PHE A 7 -48.54 9.94 10.25
C PHE A 7 -47.10 10.46 10.21
N LEU A 8 -46.33 10.17 11.23
CA LEU A 8 -44.90 10.55 11.29
C LEU A 8 -44.12 9.58 10.42
N MET A 9 -43.74 10.02 9.22
CA MET A 9 -42.81 9.26 8.36
C MET A 9 -41.40 9.39 8.91
N ILE A 10 -40.87 8.29 9.47
CA ILE A 10 -39.48 8.14 9.85
C ILE A 10 -38.72 7.78 8.57
N PHE A 11 -38.00 8.75 7.98
CA PHE A 11 -37.05 8.47 6.92
C PHE A 11 -35.78 7.86 7.53
N PRO A 12 -35.30 6.70 7.05
CA PRO A 12 -34.01 6.21 7.46
C PRO A 12 -32.95 7.18 6.96
N THR A 13 -32.13 7.68 7.86
CA THR A 13 -30.94 8.46 7.51
C THR A 13 -30.01 7.55 6.72
N LEU A 14 -29.93 7.75 5.40
CA LEU A 14 -28.86 7.17 4.60
C LEU A 14 -27.54 7.68 5.18
N GLY A 15 -26.74 6.76 5.74
CA GLY A 15 -25.38 7.05 6.16
C GLY A 15 -24.60 7.63 4.98
N VAL A 16 -24.17 8.87 5.10
CA VAL A 16 -23.31 9.52 4.12
C VAL A 16 -22.01 8.72 4.09
N ALA A 17 -21.74 8.04 2.98
CA ALA A 17 -20.46 7.40 2.74
C ALA A 17 -19.36 8.45 2.81
N LYS A 18 -18.39 8.25 3.71
CA LYS A 18 -17.25 9.14 3.92
C LYS A 18 -16.43 9.22 2.63
N PRO A 19 -16.01 10.40 2.15
CA PRO A 19 -15.30 10.53 0.88
C PRO A 19 -13.96 9.77 0.91
N ALA A 20 -13.63 9.09 -0.19
CA ALA A 20 -12.49 8.20 -0.36
C ALA A 20 -11.09 8.87 -0.25
N GLY A 21 -11.02 10.15 0.08
CA GLY A 21 -9.79 10.96 0.13
C GLY A 21 -9.24 11.28 1.52
N GLU A 22 -9.78 10.71 2.59
CA GLU A 22 -9.35 11.08 3.93
C GLU A 22 -7.97 10.51 4.27
N ALA A 23 -7.06 11.38 4.74
CA ALA A 23 -5.76 10.97 5.25
C ALA A 23 -5.92 10.00 6.42
N ALA A 24 -4.99 9.05 6.56
CA ALA A 24 -4.96 8.20 7.75
C ALA A 24 -4.92 9.07 9.01
N PRO A 25 -5.60 8.68 10.10
CA PRO A 25 -5.46 9.35 11.38
C PRO A 25 -3.98 9.46 11.75
N GLU A 26 -3.56 10.63 12.18
CA GLU A 26 -2.15 10.90 12.46
C GLU A 26 -1.61 9.90 13.48
N GLY A 27 -0.52 9.20 13.12
CA GLY A 27 0.10 8.17 13.94
C GLY A 27 -0.40 6.74 13.75
N ASP A 28 -1.63 6.52 13.28
CA ASP A 28 -2.20 5.16 13.17
C ASP A 28 -1.68 4.36 11.97
N VAL A 29 -1.32 5.03 10.87
CA VAL A 29 -0.62 4.43 9.73
C VAL A 29 0.54 5.34 9.34
N PRO A 30 1.71 5.18 9.94
CA PRO A 30 2.84 6.07 9.68
C PRO A 30 3.19 6.13 8.19
N ARG A 31 3.45 7.32 7.64
CA ARG A 31 3.81 7.53 6.24
C ARG A 31 2.82 6.90 5.24
N PHE A 32 1.53 6.89 5.60
CA PHE A 32 0.51 6.44 4.67
C PHE A 32 0.58 7.25 3.38
N SER A 33 0.64 6.57 2.25
CA SER A 33 0.60 7.21 0.94
C SER A 33 0.00 6.29 -0.13
N ILE A 34 -0.51 6.90 -1.19
CA ILE A 34 -1.07 6.23 -2.34
C ILE A 34 0.04 6.07 -3.38
N LEU A 35 0.35 4.83 -3.75
CA LEU A 35 1.32 4.52 -4.79
C LEU A 35 0.66 4.47 -6.18
N ALA A 36 -0.53 3.88 -6.23
CA ALA A 36 -1.42 3.82 -7.39
C ALA A 36 -2.85 3.63 -6.88
N GLU A 37 -3.84 3.71 -7.77
CA GLU A 37 -5.23 3.43 -7.41
C GLU A 37 -5.36 2.05 -6.77
N GLY A 38 -5.95 1.98 -5.58
CA GLY A 38 -6.06 0.76 -4.81
C GLY A 38 -4.74 0.17 -4.29
N LEU A 39 -3.59 0.82 -4.49
CA LEU A 39 -2.30 0.38 -3.97
C LEU A 39 -1.75 1.42 -2.99
N TYR A 40 -1.76 1.06 -1.73
CA TYR A 40 -1.37 1.92 -0.60
C TYR A 40 -0.10 1.39 0.06
N ARG A 41 0.64 2.30 0.67
CA ARG A 41 1.87 1.97 1.40
C ARG A 41 1.97 2.73 2.71
N GLY A 42 2.75 2.20 3.65
CA GLY A 42 2.98 2.90 4.92
C GLY A 42 3.93 2.16 5.87
N GLY A 43 3.94 2.62 7.12
CA GLY A 43 4.56 1.92 8.24
C GLY A 43 3.59 0.99 8.93
N GLN A 44 4.07 0.35 10.00
CA GLN A 44 3.29 -0.56 10.82
C GLN A 44 2.02 0.10 11.34
N PRO A 45 0.81 -0.36 10.95
CA PRO A 45 -0.41 0.20 11.50
C PRO A 45 -0.61 -0.17 12.97
N THR A 46 -1.26 0.71 13.73
CA THR A 46 -1.87 0.37 15.01
C THR A 46 -3.14 -0.47 14.79
N ALA A 47 -3.79 -0.92 15.85
CA ALA A 47 -5.10 -1.59 15.74
C ALA A 47 -6.15 -0.65 15.09
N ALA A 48 -6.14 0.64 15.43
CA ALA A 48 -7.00 1.66 14.81
C ALA A 48 -6.62 1.89 13.34
N GLY A 49 -5.31 1.83 13.02
CA GLY A 49 -4.82 1.90 11.63
C GLY A 49 -5.31 0.75 10.77
N PHE A 50 -5.37 -0.48 11.28
CA PHE A 50 -5.97 -1.61 10.56
C PHE A 50 -7.48 -1.43 10.35
N GLN A 51 -8.20 -0.88 11.35
CA GLN A 51 -9.60 -0.55 11.20
C GLN A 51 -9.82 0.52 10.11
N PHE A 52 -9.02 1.60 10.11
CA PHE A 52 -9.02 2.61 9.04
C PHE A 52 -8.79 2.00 7.66
N LEU A 53 -7.80 1.10 7.51
CA LEU A 53 -7.53 0.42 6.25
C LEU A 53 -8.71 -0.45 5.81
N LYS A 54 -9.38 -1.12 6.74
CA LYS A 54 -10.60 -1.88 6.45
C LYS A 54 -11.74 -0.98 5.96
N GLU A 55 -11.97 0.15 6.61
CA GLU A 55 -12.99 1.14 6.23
C GLU A 55 -12.68 1.77 4.86
N LYS A 56 -11.40 1.90 4.52
CA LYS A 56 -10.91 2.32 3.21
C LYS A 56 -11.08 1.24 2.12
N GLY A 57 -11.59 0.07 2.48
CA GLY A 57 -11.86 -1.03 1.57
C GLY A 57 -10.67 -1.92 1.26
N VAL A 58 -9.54 -1.78 1.99
CA VAL A 58 -8.37 -2.65 1.79
C VAL A 58 -8.76 -4.11 1.96
N LYS A 59 -8.40 -4.94 1.00
CA LYS A 59 -8.62 -6.40 1.01
C LYS A 59 -7.40 -7.18 1.45
N THR A 60 -6.21 -6.72 1.07
CA THR A 60 -4.98 -7.47 1.31
C THR A 60 -3.94 -6.59 2.00
N ILE A 61 -3.39 -7.10 3.10
CA ILE A 61 -2.25 -6.53 3.81
C ILE A 61 -1.01 -7.35 3.47
N ILE A 62 0.05 -6.67 3.00
CA ILE A 62 1.37 -7.27 2.76
C ILE A 62 2.34 -6.75 3.81
N ASN A 63 2.76 -7.63 4.71
CA ASN A 63 3.78 -7.32 5.71
C ASN A 63 5.18 -7.69 5.20
N LEU A 64 6.07 -6.70 5.13
CA LEU A 64 7.46 -6.86 4.69
C LEU A 64 8.43 -7.16 5.84
N ARG A 65 7.94 -7.54 7.01
CA ARG A 65 8.76 -7.77 8.21
C ARG A 65 8.92 -9.27 8.48
N ALA A 66 10.16 -9.75 8.56
CA ALA A 66 10.43 -11.12 9.00
C ALA A 66 10.25 -11.27 10.52
N GLU A 67 10.58 -10.19 11.25
CA GLU A 67 10.66 -10.16 12.71
C GLU A 67 9.32 -10.15 13.43
N ASP A 68 8.21 -9.89 12.73
CA ASP A 68 6.90 -9.80 13.37
C ASP A 68 5.76 -10.16 12.42
N ASN A 69 4.90 -11.05 12.87
CA ASN A 69 3.68 -11.47 12.17
C ASN A 69 2.44 -11.46 13.10
N THR A 70 2.56 -10.83 14.27
CA THR A 70 1.50 -10.84 15.30
C THR A 70 0.23 -10.17 14.83
N GLU A 71 0.32 -9.25 13.89
CA GLU A 71 -0.80 -8.54 13.27
C GLU A 71 -1.71 -9.44 12.43
N SER A 72 -1.24 -10.61 12.00
CA SER A 72 -2.02 -11.53 11.16
C SER A 72 -3.39 -11.86 11.74
N LYS A 73 -3.47 -12.02 13.08
CA LYS A 73 -4.72 -12.29 13.79
C LYS A 73 -5.70 -11.10 13.70
N ILE A 74 -5.19 -9.87 13.84
CA ILE A 74 -6.00 -8.65 13.75
C ILE A 74 -6.51 -8.49 12.32
N VAL A 75 -5.64 -8.62 11.33
CA VAL A 75 -5.98 -8.51 9.91
C VAL A 75 -7.06 -9.51 9.50
N GLN A 76 -6.89 -10.78 9.90
CA GLN A 76 -7.85 -11.85 9.61
C GLN A 76 -9.19 -11.63 10.34
N ALA A 77 -9.18 -11.18 11.59
CA ALA A 77 -10.38 -10.86 12.35
C ALA A 77 -11.20 -9.71 11.70
N LEU A 78 -10.53 -8.79 11.01
CA LEU A 78 -11.16 -7.73 10.22
C LEU A 78 -11.62 -8.23 8.82
N GLY A 79 -11.44 -9.51 8.49
CA GLY A 79 -11.84 -10.10 7.20
C GLY A 79 -10.96 -9.63 6.04
N MET A 80 -9.72 -9.25 6.29
CA MET A 80 -8.73 -8.94 5.27
C MET A 80 -7.76 -10.11 5.07
N ASN A 81 -7.20 -10.24 3.86
CA ASN A 81 -6.15 -11.20 3.58
C ASN A 81 -4.83 -10.71 4.15
N TYR A 82 -4.06 -11.62 4.73
CA TYR A 82 -2.72 -11.34 5.23
C TYR A 82 -1.68 -12.13 4.47
N VAL A 83 -0.67 -11.45 3.95
CA VAL A 83 0.48 -12.06 3.27
C VAL A 83 1.76 -11.49 3.86
N GLN A 84 2.67 -12.35 4.27
CA GLN A 84 4.01 -11.94 4.70
C GLN A 84 5.02 -12.19 3.59
N ILE A 85 5.82 -11.18 3.27
CA ILE A 85 7.06 -11.30 2.49
C ILE A 85 8.19 -11.04 3.48
N PRO A 86 8.75 -12.08 4.10
CA PRO A 86 9.67 -11.91 5.21
C PRO A 86 11.01 -11.34 4.74
N LEU A 87 11.27 -10.10 5.10
CA LEU A 87 12.55 -9.44 4.89
C LEU A 87 13.20 -9.20 6.24
N ASP A 88 14.43 -9.66 6.37
CA ASP A 88 15.24 -9.44 7.56
C ASP A 88 15.45 -7.95 7.86
N GLU A 89 15.97 -7.68 9.04
CA GLU A 89 16.31 -6.32 9.44
C GLU A 89 17.28 -5.69 8.43
N VAL A 90 16.96 -4.47 8.01
CA VAL A 90 17.73 -3.79 6.95
C VAL A 90 19.05 -3.27 7.51
N ARG A 91 20.14 -3.70 6.91
CA ARG A 91 21.52 -3.21 7.14
C ARG A 91 21.96 -2.37 5.92
N PRO A 92 23.05 -1.59 6.03
CA PRO A 92 23.50 -0.74 4.91
C PRO A 92 23.69 -1.46 3.57
N TRP A 93 24.08 -2.75 3.61
CA TRP A 93 24.30 -3.57 2.40
C TRP A 93 23.14 -4.48 2.02
N THR A 94 22.02 -4.46 2.75
CA THR A 94 20.87 -5.31 2.48
C THR A 94 20.30 -5.05 1.09
N ARG A 95 20.04 -6.13 0.36
CA ARG A 95 19.30 -6.13 -0.91
C ARG A 95 18.06 -7.01 -0.76
N LEU A 96 17.02 -6.69 -1.51
CA LEU A 96 15.84 -7.54 -1.61
C LEU A 96 16.18 -8.78 -2.41
N SER A 97 15.76 -9.94 -1.95
CA SER A 97 15.97 -11.17 -2.71
C SER A 97 15.13 -11.20 -3.99
N PRO A 98 15.59 -11.87 -5.05
CA PRO A 98 14.77 -12.07 -6.26
C PRO A 98 13.41 -12.71 -5.95
N ALA A 99 13.37 -13.66 -5.02
CA ALA A 99 12.14 -14.33 -4.59
C ALA A 99 11.15 -13.35 -3.93
N SER A 100 11.63 -12.44 -3.07
CA SER A 100 10.79 -11.42 -2.43
C SER A 100 10.25 -10.42 -3.45
N ILE A 101 11.07 -10.02 -4.43
CA ILE A 101 10.66 -9.14 -5.52
C ILE A 101 9.59 -9.84 -6.37
N ALA A 102 9.82 -11.08 -6.77
CA ALA A 102 8.86 -11.86 -7.57
C ALA A 102 7.52 -12.02 -6.84
N LYS A 103 7.56 -12.35 -5.53
CA LYS A 103 6.34 -12.49 -4.73
C LYS A 103 5.57 -11.18 -4.58
N TYR A 104 6.28 -10.06 -4.41
CA TYR A 104 5.62 -8.76 -4.38
C TYR A 104 4.89 -8.47 -5.70
N PHE A 105 5.56 -8.67 -6.83
CA PHE A 105 4.94 -8.42 -8.14
C PHE A 105 3.82 -9.41 -8.47
N GLU A 106 3.91 -10.67 -8.05
CA GLU A 106 2.80 -11.63 -8.13
C GLU A 106 1.54 -11.09 -7.43
N LEU A 107 1.71 -10.52 -6.24
CA LEU A 107 0.59 -10.00 -5.45
C LEU A 107 0.00 -8.72 -6.03
N VAL A 108 0.84 -7.75 -6.41
CA VAL A 108 0.37 -6.45 -6.90
C VAL A 108 -0.11 -6.51 -8.37
N ASN A 109 0.22 -7.56 -9.10
CA ASN A 109 -0.30 -7.78 -10.45
C ASN A 109 -1.60 -8.60 -10.48
N ASN A 110 -2.07 -9.11 -9.35
CA ASN A 110 -3.32 -9.85 -9.27
C ASN A 110 -4.48 -8.93 -8.82
N PRO A 111 -5.43 -8.59 -9.72
CA PRO A 111 -6.57 -7.72 -9.39
C PRO A 111 -7.43 -8.22 -8.24
N ALA A 112 -7.49 -9.54 -8.00
CA ALA A 112 -8.27 -10.13 -6.91
C ALA A 112 -7.79 -9.69 -5.51
N ASN A 113 -6.50 -9.28 -5.40
CA ASN A 113 -5.92 -8.83 -4.14
C ASN A 113 -6.28 -7.38 -3.77
N TYR A 114 -6.77 -6.59 -4.74
CA TYR A 114 -6.99 -5.16 -4.57
C TYR A 114 -8.29 -4.83 -3.81
N PRO A 115 -8.31 -3.71 -3.05
CA PRO A 115 -7.18 -2.82 -2.76
C PRO A 115 -6.14 -3.42 -1.82
N ILE A 116 -4.86 -3.09 -2.03
CA ILE A 116 -3.70 -3.61 -1.29
C ILE A 116 -3.09 -2.51 -0.42
N PHE A 117 -2.68 -2.86 0.79
CA PHE A 117 -1.76 -2.05 1.60
C PHE A 117 -0.52 -2.85 1.92
N PHE A 118 0.67 -2.31 1.64
CA PHE A 118 1.93 -2.95 2.00
C PHE A 118 2.79 -2.07 2.91
N HIS A 119 3.47 -2.70 3.86
CA HIS A 119 4.20 -1.95 4.88
C HIS A 119 5.41 -2.70 5.43
N CYS A 120 6.27 -1.95 6.11
CA CYS A 120 7.29 -2.46 7.02
C CYS A 120 7.14 -1.75 8.38
N TRP A 121 8.16 -1.76 9.24
CA TRP A 121 8.07 -1.04 10.52
C TRP A 121 7.87 0.47 10.33
N ARG A 122 8.80 1.13 9.64
CA ARG A 122 8.79 2.59 9.45
C ARG A 122 7.99 3.07 8.25
N GLY A 123 7.68 2.20 7.28
CA GLY A 123 7.09 2.60 6.01
C GLY A 123 8.05 3.31 5.05
N ALA A 124 9.34 3.29 5.34
CA ALA A 124 10.32 4.08 4.61
C ALA A 124 11.32 3.21 3.82
N ASP A 125 12.09 2.35 4.48
CA ASP A 125 13.23 1.68 3.85
C ASP A 125 12.82 0.48 2.98
N ARG A 126 12.34 -0.64 3.56
CA ARG A 126 11.83 -1.81 2.83
C ARG A 126 10.66 -1.43 1.93
N THR A 127 9.69 -0.72 2.48
CA THR A 127 8.52 -0.22 1.75
C THR A 127 8.92 0.73 0.62
N GLY A 128 9.88 1.62 0.86
CA GLY A 128 10.41 2.54 -0.14
C GLY A 128 11.08 1.83 -1.31
N ALA A 129 11.86 0.78 -1.02
CA ALA A 129 12.50 0.01 -2.07
C ALA A 129 11.47 -0.68 -2.98
N PHE A 130 10.47 -1.38 -2.43
CA PHE A 130 9.42 -2.00 -3.24
C PHE A 130 8.58 -0.99 -4.02
N ALA A 131 8.27 0.17 -3.42
CA ALA A 131 7.58 1.23 -4.14
C ALA A 131 8.42 1.76 -5.31
N ALA A 132 9.74 1.96 -5.13
CA ALA A 132 10.62 2.38 -6.21
C ALA A 132 10.67 1.34 -7.34
N LEU A 133 10.77 0.04 -7.02
CA LEU A 133 10.72 -1.01 -8.03
C LEU A 133 9.38 -1.00 -8.80
N TYR A 134 8.26 -0.76 -8.10
CA TYR A 134 6.95 -0.62 -8.74
C TYR A 134 6.90 0.60 -9.68
N ARG A 135 7.39 1.76 -9.25
CA ARG A 135 7.49 2.97 -10.10
C ARG A 135 8.25 2.69 -11.39
N ILE A 136 9.38 1.98 -11.28
CA ILE A 136 10.20 1.63 -12.45
C ILE A 136 9.48 0.62 -13.35
N ALA A 137 9.01 -0.50 -12.78
CA ALA A 137 8.48 -1.62 -13.55
C ALA A 137 7.12 -1.33 -14.19
N VAL A 138 6.24 -0.65 -13.46
CA VAL A 138 4.83 -0.49 -13.84
C VAL A 138 4.53 0.89 -14.40
N GLN A 139 5.16 1.92 -13.83
CA GLN A 139 4.90 3.31 -14.22
C GLN A 139 5.98 3.91 -15.12
N GLY A 140 7.05 3.14 -15.44
CA GLY A 140 8.09 3.56 -16.37
C GLY A 140 8.97 4.70 -15.86
N TRP A 141 9.05 4.90 -14.54
CA TRP A 141 9.93 5.93 -13.99
C TRP A 141 11.41 5.53 -14.17
N ASP A 142 12.27 6.54 -14.35
CA ASP A 142 13.70 6.31 -14.19
C ASP A 142 14.06 6.03 -12.73
N ALA A 143 15.19 5.34 -12.54
CA ALA A 143 15.63 4.91 -11.21
C ALA A 143 15.95 6.08 -10.28
N GLY A 144 16.45 7.19 -10.81
CA GLY A 144 16.75 8.40 -10.04
C GLY A 144 15.49 8.98 -9.43
N LYS A 145 14.45 9.23 -10.25
CA LYS A 145 13.15 9.73 -9.80
C LYS A 145 12.52 8.80 -8.75
N ALA A 146 12.56 7.49 -8.99
CA ALA A 146 12.00 6.50 -8.05
C ALA A 146 12.76 6.48 -6.70
N TYR A 147 14.08 6.62 -6.74
CA TYR A 147 14.89 6.73 -5.53
C TYR A 147 14.64 8.03 -4.79
N ASP A 148 14.52 9.16 -5.49
CA ASP A 148 14.24 10.48 -4.89
C ASP A 148 12.89 10.49 -4.17
N GLU A 149 11.84 9.89 -4.75
CA GLU A 149 10.56 9.69 -4.03
C GLU A 149 10.76 8.89 -2.75
N ALA A 150 11.47 7.75 -2.82
CA ALA A 150 11.74 6.93 -1.64
C ALA A 150 12.52 7.71 -0.56
N ARG A 151 13.48 8.55 -0.96
CA ARG A 151 14.22 9.45 -0.07
C ARG A 151 13.32 10.50 0.57
N HIS A 152 12.46 11.11 -0.21
CA HIS A 152 11.51 12.13 0.26
C HIS A 152 10.55 11.56 1.32
N ILE A 153 10.07 10.32 1.13
CA ILE A 153 9.18 9.64 2.09
C ILE A 153 9.94 9.16 3.34
N GLY A 154 11.28 9.17 3.32
CA GLY A 154 12.12 8.93 4.49
C GLY A 154 13.01 7.69 4.43
N MET A 155 13.27 7.11 3.25
CA MET A 155 14.29 6.08 3.09
C MET A 155 15.65 6.66 3.51
N ARG A 156 16.37 5.92 4.33
CA ARG A 156 17.66 6.39 4.87
C ARG A 156 18.75 6.25 3.81
N TRP A 157 19.55 7.31 3.64
CA TRP A 157 20.59 7.41 2.61
C TRP A 157 21.70 6.36 2.71
N TYR A 158 21.97 5.86 3.92
CA TYR A 158 23.03 4.91 4.16
C TYR A 158 22.68 3.46 3.83
N PHE A 159 21.46 3.15 3.40
CA PHE A 159 21.10 1.84 2.87
C PHE A 159 21.57 1.70 1.42
N ALA A 160 22.90 1.62 1.25
CA ALA A 160 23.54 1.56 -0.06
C ALA A 160 23.07 0.34 -0.89
N GLY A 161 22.83 -0.81 -0.24
CA GLY A 161 22.35 -2.01 -0.93
C GLY A 161 20.97 -1.80 -1.58
N LEU A 162 20.01 -1.21 -0.86
CA LEU A 162 18.69 -0.89 -1.43
C LEU A 162 18.78 0.17 -2.52
N ARG A 163 19.62 1.20 -2.32
CA ARG A 163 19.87 2.22 -3.34
C ARG A 163 20.43 1.60 -4.62
N SER A 164 21.53 0.84 -4.52
CA SER A 164 22.12 0.18 -5.69
C SER A 164 21.12 -0.73 -6.40
N GLN A 165 20.30 -1.46 -5.64
CA GLN A 165 19.28 -2.31 -6.24
C GLN A 165 18.23 -1.54 -7.03
N ILE A 166 17.80 -0.35 -6.56
CA ILE A 166 16.87 0.51 -7.30
C ILE A 166 17.51 0.95 -8.63
N TYR A 167 18.78 1.39 -8.63
CA TYR A 167 19.48 1.84 -9.83
C TYR A 167 19.81 0.70 -10.82
N GLU A 168 20.02 -0.50 -10.30
CA GLU A 168 20.37 -1.68 -11.10
C GLU A 168 19.11 -2.50 -11.53
N PHE A 169 17.93 -2.10 -11.09
CA PHE A 169 16.72 -2.86 -11.34
C PHE A 169 16.26 -2.70 -12.79
N HIS A 170 16.19 -3.84 -13.47
CA HIS A 170 15.64 -3.97 -14.81
C HIS A 170 14.41 -4.88 -14.71
N PRO A 171 13.20 -4.37 -15.00
CA PRO A 171 12.01 -5.21 -15.00
C PRO A 171 12.12 -6.31 -16.04
N PRO A 172 11.68 -7.53 -15.74
CA PRO A 172 11.60 -8.60 -16.73
C PRO A 172 10.74 -8.19 -17.94
N ASN A 173 11.11 -8.60 -19.14
CA ASN A 173 10.41 -8.23 -20.38
C ASN A 173 8.91 -8.59 -20.39
N ASN A 174 8.52 -9.65 -19.64
CA ASN A 174 7.12 -10.08 -19.52
C ASN A 174 6.28 -9.22 -18.54
N MET A 175 6.89 -8.32 -17.78
CA MET A 175 6.15 -7.39 -16.91
C MET A 175 5.36 -6.35 -17.71
N ALA A 176 5.78 -6.06 -18.96
CA ALA A 176 5.02 -5.21 -19.86
C ALA A 176 3.67 -5.82 -20.30
N GLU A 177 3.55 -7.14 -20.29
CA GLU A 177 2.30 -7.86 -20.59
C GLU A 177 1.27 -7.76 -19.45
N LEU A 178 1.72 -7.42 -18.23
CA LEU A 178 0.87 -7.22 -17.06
C LEU A 178 0.25 -5.82 -17.00
N GLN A 179 0.69 -4.88 -17.84
CA GLN A 179 0.14 -3.52 -17.93
C GLN A 179 -1.33 -3.44 -18.38
N PRO A 180 -1.90 -4.36 -19.19
CA PRO A 180 -3.29 -4.27 -19.63
C PRO A 180 -4.32 -4.34 -18.49
N ALA A 181 -4.02 -5.10 -17.43
CA ALA A 181 -4.90 -5.21 -16.27
C ALA A 181 -4.94 -3.93 -15.41
N MET A 182 -3.98 -3.02 -15.61
CA MET A 182 -3.79 -1.77 -14.86
C MET A 182 -4.14 -0.52 -15.68
N LYS A 183 -4.50 -0.67 -16.98
CA LYS A 183 -4.84 0.46 -17.86
C LYS A 183 -6.14 1.21 -17.51
N GLY A 184 -6.90 0.73 -16.54
CA GLY A 184 -8.04 1.46 -15.97
C GLY A 184 -7.66 2.43 -14.84
N LEU A 185 -6.39 2.45 -14.43
CA LEU A 185 -5.88 3.22 -13.31
C LEU A 185 -5.10 4.43 -13.87
N ASN A 186 -5.76 5.57 -13.99
CA ASN A 186 -5.18 6.78 -14.59
C ASN A 186 -4.00 7.32 -13.75
N PRO A 187 -2.75 7.38 -14.28
CA PRO A 187 -1.58 7.85 -13.53
C PRO A 187 -1.60 9.34 -13.17
N GLU A 188 -2.43 10.15 -13.84
CA GLU A 188 -2.45 11.61 -13.64
C GLU A 188 -3.20 12.04 -12.38
N GLU A 189 -4.11 11.23 -11.86
CA GLU A 189 -4.88 11.55 -10.63
C GLU A 189 -4.12 11.20 -9.32
N ALA A 190 -2.97 10.53 -9.40
CA ALA A 190 -2.18 10.09 -8.26
C ALA A 190 -1.09 11.10 -7.82
N GLN A 191 -1.01 12.30 -8.41
CA GLN A 191 -0.03 13.30 -8.01
C GLN A 191 -0.59 14.19 -6.90
N PRO A 192 0.06 14.28 -5.73
CA PRO A 192 -0.27 15.30 -4.74
C PRO A 192 0.13 16.67 -5.30
N LYS A 193 -0.82 17.61 -5.21
CA LYS A 193 -0.54 19.05 -5.43
C LYS A 193 0.32 19.58 -4.31
#